data_dd0b3ff33841c52335d6f1d4705872e1
#
_entry.id   dd0b3ff33841c52335d6f1d4705872e1
#
_cell.length_a   1.000
_cell.length_b   1.000
_cell.length_c   1.000
_cell.angle_alpha   90.00
_cell.angle_beta   90.00
_cell.angle_gamma   90.00
#
_symmetry.space_group_name_H-M   'P 1'
#
loop_
_entity.id
_entity.type
_entity.pdbx_description
1 polymer ?
#
loop_
_entity_poly.entity_id
_entity_poly.type
_entity_poly.pdbx_seq_one_letter_code
_entity_poly.pdbx_strand_id
1 'polypeptide(L)'
;MSLFIIACIFIITVLYLISTVKKPSNFPPGPRRWPIVGNTFLIKKLSKDLGGQYKALIKLHQDYKSNIIGLKLGSDEYVVVFGRRLVQHVFTKDEFQGRPDGFFIRLRTMGTRKGITMTDGKLWHEQRKFAETQLKHLGFGTVKMENLIKDELEDILLSLGDYQEDISLNQKLSSSFLNVLWTIIGGKQFNKDADRLGALLNLLRERSKAFDMAGGLLNQLPWLRFIAPDYCGYTCIQSLNTKLFELFQDIISEHKKTITDETRDFIDAYLHEKDSSNPDTSTFTDEQLVALCLDFFIAGALTTSYTLDFAVMATTRHPEVQKKLHEEIDKVLKYKQMPSIEDKARLPYVEALLLESQRLQHVAPTAGPRRVLKDTSIDGYSIPKNTIVLLSLRSIHYDKEKWSDPEVFRPERFLTPDGNLIPDEGLCTFGLGKRRCPGEVLAKSFLFLAFTALFNRYKVTFPEGKEPNSAPGAGILLSPQPYTVNLRARGVNDS
;
A
#
# COMPACT_ATOMS: atom_id res chain seq x y z
N MET A 1 5.77 48.52 33.26
CA MET A 1 6.32 47.88 32.05
C MET A 1 6.08 46.36 32.05
N SER A 2 6.35 45.61 33.12
CA SER A 2 6.16 44.14 33.17
C SER A 2 4.71 43.66 33.06
N LEU A 3 3.75 44.29 33.73
CA LEU A 3 2.32 43.93 33.69
C LEU A 3 1.71 44.13 32.30
N PHE A 4 2.06 45.19 31.63
CA PHE A 4 1.63 45.45 30.23
C PHE A 4 2.16 44.40 29.27
N ILE A 5 3.44 44.01 29.37
CA ILE A 5 4.03 42.97 28.57
C ILE A 5 3.36 41.62 28.82
N ILE A 6 3.08 41.26 30.08
CA ILE A 6 2.37 40.03 30.44
C ILE A 6 0.97 40.02 29.84
N ALA A 7 0.23 41.15 29.95
CA ALA A 7 -1.10 41.27 29.36
C ALA A 7 -1.07 41.12 27.82
N CYS A 8 -0.12 41.74 27.15
CA CYS A 8 0.06 41.59 25.69
C CYS A 8 0.36 40.14 25.31
N ILE A 9 1.28 39.47 26.01
CA ILE A 9 1.60 38.06 25.76
C ILE A 9 0.34 37.18 25.98
N PHE A 10 -0.41 37.40 27.03
CA PHE A 10 -1.64 36.69 27.32
C PHE A 10 -2.67 36.88 26.20
N ILE A 11 -2.93 38.12 25.77
CA ILE A 11 -3.89 38.41 24.70
C ILE A 11 -3.42 37.75 23.40
N ILE A 12 -2.16 37.85 23.01
CA ILE A 12 -1.59 37.22 21.80
C ILE A 12 -1.77 35.70 21.88
N THR A 13 -1.49 35.10 23.03
CA THR A 13 -1.65 33.66 23.25
C THR A 13 -3.13 33.24 23.12
N VAL A 14 -4.06 33.98 23.70
CA VAL A 14 -5.49 33.70 23.59
C VAL A 14 -5.95 33.83 22.13
N LEU A 15 -5.57 34.92 21.45
CA LEU A 15 -5.90 35.11 20.02
C LEU A 15 -5.31 34.00 19.13
N TYR A 16 -4.08 33.60 19.42
CA TYR A 16 -3.46 32.45 18.75
C TYR A 16 -4.25 31.16 18.98
N LEU A 17 -4.60 30.82 20.22
CA LEU A 17 -5.40 29.65 20.56
C LEU A 17 -6.77 29.67 19.86
N ILE A 18 -7.45 30.82 19.83
CA ILE A 18 -8.70 30.98 19.09
C ILE A 18 -8.52 30.77 17.60
N SER A 19 -7.44 31.29 17.02
CA SER A 19 -7.15 31.12 15.60
C SER A 19 -6.93 29.66 15.22
N THR A 20 -6.34 28.86 16.12
CA THR A 20 -6.07 27.44 15.85
C THR A 20 -7.33 26.56 15.78
N VAL A 21 -8.46 27.01 16.34
CA VAL A 21 -9.74 26.25 16.28
C VAL A 21 -10.69 26.72 15.18
N LYS A 22 -10.41 27.88 14.56
CA LYS A 22 -11.25 28.44 13.48
C LYS A 22 -11.26 27.53 12.27
N LYS A 23 -12.47 27.24 11.75
CA LYS A 23 -12.65 26.53 10.48
C LYS A 23 -12.58 27.51 9.31
N PRO A 24 -12.04 27.10 8.15
CA PRO A 24 -12.23 27.86 6.90
C PRO A 24 -13.72 28.08 6.60
N SER A 25 -14.04 29.13 5.87
CA SER A 25 -15.42 29.39 5.45
C SER A 25 -15.94 28.26 4.58
N ASN A 26 -17.17 27.85 4.79
CA ASN A 26 -17.84 26.75 4.07
C ASN A 26 -17.00 25.43 4.00
N PHE A 27 -16.22 25.16 5.06
CA PHE A 27 -15.45 23.92 5.16
C PHE A 27 -16.36 22.74 5.54
N PRO A 28 -16.06 21.48 5.13
CA PRO A 28 -16.89 20.32 5.43
C PRO A 28 -17.21 20.14 6.92
N PRO A 29 -18.36 19.49 7.27
CA PRO A 29 -18.72 19.19 8.64
C PRO A 29 -17.67 18.26 9.31
N GLY A 30 -17.59 18.32 10.62
CA GLY A 30 -16.66 17.47 11.39
C GLY A 30 -16.59 17.88 12.84
N PRO A 31 -15.87 17.11 13.67
CA PRO A 31 -15.84 17.27 15.10
C PRO A 31 -15.25 18.61 15.55
N ARG A 32 -15.59 18.99 16.81
CA ARG A 32 -15.03 20.18 17.45
C ARG A 32 -13.51 20.06 17.51
N ARG A 33 -12.82 21.15 17.18
CA ARG A 33 -11.35 21.24 17.18
C ARG A 33 -10.85 21.69 18.55
N TRP A 34 -9.80 21.05 19.04
CA TRP A 34 -9.08 21.49 20.22
C TRP A 34 -7.96 22.46 19.82
N PRO A 35 -7.62 23.47 20.65
CA PRO A 35 -6.50 24.34 20.36
C PRO A 35 -5.21 23.55 20.08
N ILE A 36 -4.41 24.02 19.12
CA ILE A 36 -3.12 23.47 18.71
C ILE A 36 -3.23 22.08 18.06
N VAL A 37 -3.84 21.12 18.73
CA VAL A 37 -3.85 19.69 18.34
C VAL A 37 -5.01 19.32 17.41
N GLY A 38 -6.01 20.20 17.26
CA GLY A 38 -7.18 19.93 16.43
C GLY A 38 -7.95 18.68 16.88
N ASN A 39 -8.11 17.71 15.99
CA ASN A 39 -8.81 16.45 16.23
C ASN A 39 -7.87 15.26 16.46
N THR A 40 -6.54 15.48 16.57
CA THR A 40 -5.52 14.43 16.66
C THR A 40 -5.82 13.38 17.71
N PHE A 41 -6.09 13.79 18.95
CA PHE A 41 -6.35 12.85 20.04
C PHE A 41 -7.72 12.15 19.92
N LEU A 42 -8.72 12.83 19.35
CA LEU A 42 -10.00 12.18 19.04
C LEU A 42 -9.82 11.05 18.03
N ILE A 43 -9.12 11.32 16.91
CA ILE A 43 -8.86 10.31 15.90
C ILE A 43 -8.02 9.16 16.46
N LYS A 44 -6.99 9.46 17.26
CA LYS A 44 -6.17 8.44 17.92
C LYS A 44 -7.00 7.56 18.85
N LYS A 45 -7.87 8.17 19.69
CA LYS A 45 -8.76 7.42 20.58
C LYS A 45 -9.71 6.53 19.81
N LEU A 46 -10.44 7.08 18.83
CA LEU A 46 -11.37 6.30 18.00
C LEU A 46 -10.65 5.19 17.23
N SER A 47 -9.44 5.46 16.72
CA SER A 47 -8.64 4.45 16.02
C SER A 47 -8.24 3.29 16.94
N LYS A 48 -7.89 3.58 18.18
CA LYS A 48 -7.59 2.55 19.19
C LYS A 48 -8.84 1.74 19.57
N ASP A 49 -9.94 2.42 19.86
CA ASP A 49 -11.17 1.80 20.35
C ASP A 49 -11.85 0.93 19.27
N LEU A 50 -11.76 1.35 17.99
CA LEU A 50 -12.38 0.66 16.85
C LEU A 50 -11.43 -0.27 16.09
N GLY A 51 -10.13 -0.24 16.39
CA GLY A 51 -9.13 -1.08 15.72
C GLY A 51 -8.70 -0.56 14.34
N GLY A 52 -8.41 0.75 14.22
CA GLY A 52 -7.76 1.36 13.06
C GLY A 52 -8.34 2.71 12.61
N GLN A 53 -7.48 3.55 12.01
CA GLN A 53 -7.86 4.88 11.54
C GLN A 53 -9.04 4.85 10.55
N TYR A 54 -9.03 3.90 9.61
CA TYR A 54 -10.10 3.81 8.61
C TYR A 54 -11.49 3.59 9.24
N LYS A 55 -11.57 2.83 10.35
CA LYS A 55 -12.83 2.63 11.09
C LYS A 55 -13.26 3.88 11.82
N ALA A 56 -12.30 4.63 12.40
CA ALA A 56 -12.56 5.93 13.01
C ALA A 56 -13.13 6.93 11.99
N LEU A 57 -12.57 6.96 10.78
CA LEU A 57 -13.06 7.82 9.70
C LEU A 57 -14.46 7.42 9.23
N ILE A 58 -14.75 6.10 9.09
CA ILE A 58 -16.09 5.59 8.77
C ILE A 58 -17.10 5.95 9.86
N LYS A 59 -16.72 5.85 11.13
CA LYS A 59 -17.57 6.27 12.25
C LYS A 59 -17.96 7.73 12.13
N LEU A 60 -17.01 8.62 11.82
CA LEU A 60 -17.30 10.04 11.60
C LEU A 60 -18.23 10.26 10.39
N HIS A 61 -18.00 9.55 9.27
CA HIS A 61 -18.91 9.59 8.12
C HIS A 61 -20.34 9.26 8.51
N GLN A 62 -20.55 8.22 9.32
CA GLN A 62 -21.86 7.81 9.83
C GLN A 62 -22.48 8.85 10.79
N ASP A 63 -21.69 9.33 11.76
CA ASP A 63 -22.15 10.28 12.77
C ASP A 63 -22.59 11.62 12.17
N TYR A 64 -21.85 12.12 11.20
CA TYR A 64 -22.13 13.38 10.51
C TYR A 64 -23.06 13.24 9.30
N LYS A 65 -23.39 12.00 8.89
CA LYS A 65 -24.21 11.69 7.70
C LYS A 65 -23.73 12.45 6.46
N SER A 66 -22.42 12.55 6.28
CA SER A 66 -21.81 13.34 5.21
C SER A 66 -20.72 12.52 4.50
N ASN A 67 -20.73 12.58 3.16
CA ASN A 67 -19.67 11.95 2.33
C ASN A 67 -18.36 12.74 2.32
N ILE A 68 -18.31 13.88 3.02
CA ILE A 68 -17.10 14.69 3.14
C ILE A 68 -16.99 15.14 4.60
N ILE A 69 -15.88 14.81 5.25
CA ILE A 69 -15.63 15.16 6.67
C ILE A 69 -14.39 16.05 6.75
N GLY A 70 -14.53 17.19 7.40
CA GLY A 70 -13.45 18.13 7.67
C GLY A 70 -12.83 17.90 9.05
N LEU A 71 -11.51 17.79 9.10
CA LEU A 71 -10.71 17.58 10.28
C LEU A 71 -9.57 18.60 10.36
N LYS A 72 -9.01 18.76 11.56
CA LYS A 72 -7.71 19.40 11.76
C LYS A 72 -6.82 18.44 12.54
N LEU A 73 -5.67 18.06 11.99
CA LEU A 73 -4.72 17.17 12.66
C LEU A 73 -3.38 17.88 12.82
N GLY A 74 -3.07 18.26 14.06
CA GLY A 74 -1.98 19.18 14.34
C GLY A 74 -2.25 20.56 13.70
N SER A 75 -1.34 21.01 12.86
CA SER A 75 -1.45 22.28 12.12
C SER A 75 -2.25 22.17 10.82
N ASP A 76 -2.44 20.97 10.27
CA ASP A 76 -2.92 20.78 8.91
C ASP A 76 -4.44 20.58 8.85
N GLU A 77 -5.04 21.18 7.82
CA GLU A 77 -6.43 20.91 7.44
C GLU A 77 -6.51 19.61 6.65
N TYR A 78 -7.46 18.77 7.04
CA TYR A 78 -7.75 17.50 6.39
C TYR A 78 -9.20 17.44 5.92
N VAL A 79 -9.40 16.80 4.78
CA VAL A 79 -10.73 16.42 4.30
C VAL A 79 -10.71 14.93 3.98
N VAL A 80 -11.69 14.20 4.51
CA VAL A 80 -11.89 12.79 4.21
C VAL A 80 -13.06 12.65 3.26
N VAL A 81 -12.85 11.94 2.15
CA VAL A 81 -13.85 11.78 1.09
C VAL A 81 -14.30 10.33 1.00
N PHE A 82 -15.61 10.13 0.95
CA PHE A 82 -16.29 8.84 0.89
C PHE A 82 -17.15 8.71 -0.36
N GLY A 83 -17.41 7.48 -0.76
CA GLY A 83 -18.26 7.14 -1.89
C GLY A 83 -17.56 7.29 -3.26
N ARG A 84 -17.96 6.42 -4.19
CA ARG A 84 -17.29 6.25 -5.49
C ARG A 84 -17.18 7.55 -6.28
N ARG A 85 -18.30 8.28 -6.45
CA ARG A 85 -18.36 9.50 -7.27
C ARG A 85 -17.34 10.56 -6.84
N LEU A 86 -17.27 10.83 -5.53
CA LEU A 86 -16.41 11.87 -4.98
C LEU A 86 -14.94 11.43 -4.94
N VAL A 87 -14.68 10.16 -4.61
CA VAL A 87 -13.32 9.60 -4.64
C VAL A 87 -12.75 9.62 -6.06
N GLN A 88 -13.54 9.22 -7.08
CA GLN A 88 -13.13 9.30 -8.49
C GLN A 88 -12.88 10.75 -8.93
N HIS A 89 -13.72 11.70 -8.50
CA HIS A 89 -13.50 13.12 -8.76
C HIS A 89 -12.12 13.57 -8.27
N VAL A 90 -11.78 13.28 -7.01
CA VAL A 90 -10.47 13.65 -6.44
C VAL A 90 -9.30 12.91 -7.12
N PHE A 91 -9.48 11.65 -7.52
CA PHE A 91 -8.43 10.92 -8.23
C PHE A 91 -8.07 11.52 -9.59
N THR A 92 -9.05 12.08 -10.30
CA THR A 92 -8.90 12.48 -11.70
C THR A 92 -8.58 13.96 -11.91
N LYS A 93 -8.97 14.82 -10.96
CA LYS A 93 -8.79 16.27 -11.09
C LYS A 93 -7.36 16.70 -10.70
N ASP A 94 -6.81 17.63 -11.49
CA ASP A 94 -5.42 18.07 -11.38
C ASP A 94 -5.13 18.83 -10.08
N GLU A 95 -6.09 19.58 -9.56
CA GLU A 95 -5.95 20.31 -8.29
C GLU A 95 -5.69 19.42 -7.09
N PHE A 96 -5.98 18.12 -7.17
CA PHE A 96 -5.74 17.13 -6.10
C PHE A 96 -4.51 16.26 -6.35
N GLN A 97 -3.65 16.58 -7.32
CA GLN A 97 -2.49 15.72 -7.63
C GLN A 97 -1.25 16.01 -6.76
N GLY A 98 -1.29 17.01 -5.88
CA GLY A 98 -0.23 17.27 -4.93
C GLY A 98 -0.07 16.18 -3.88
N ARG A 99 1.08 16.18 -3.21
CA ARG A 99 1.39 15.30 -2.07
C ARG A 99 1.69 16.14 -0.84
N PRO A 100 1.33 15.68 0.37
CA PRO A 100 1.71 16.34 1.61
C PRO A 100 3.21 16.57 1.70
N ASP A 101 3.60 17.63 2.41
CA ASP A 101 4.99 17.97 2.68
C ASP A 101 5.17 18.21 4.20
N GLY A 102 4.91 17.17 4.97
CA GLY A 102 5.07 17.19 6.42
C GLY A 102 6.36 16.54 6.89
N PHE A 103 6.65 16.68 8.18
CA PHE A 103 7.84 16.13 8.81
C PHE A 103 8.03 14.62 8.54
N PHE A 104 6.98 13.83 8.70
CA PHE A 104 7.02 12.39 8.45
C PHE A 104 7.39 12.06 6.99
N ILE A 105 6.88 12.84 6.02
CA ILE A 105 7.15 12.63 4.60
C ILE A 105 8.61 12.92 4.28
N ARG A 106 9.16 14.01 4.82
CA ARG A 106 10.58 14.34 4.65
C ARG A 106 11.49 13.35 5.35
N LEU A 107 11.13 12.91 6.55
CA LEU A 107 11.90 11.91 7.29
C LEU A 107 12.03 10.60 6.52
N ARG A 108 10.99 10.20 5.76
CA ARG A 108 11.00 8.99 4.92
C ARG A 108 12.15 8.97 3.90
N THR A 109 12.59 10.12 3.44
CA THR A 109 13.66 10.29 2.46
C THR A 109 14.85 11.10 3.05
N MET A 110 15.22 10.79 4.29
CA MET A 110 16.38 11.35 5.02
C MET A 110 16.37 12.89 5.07
N GLY A 111 15.21 13.49 5.33
CA GLY A 111 15.03 14.94 5.46
C GLY A 111 14.79 15.68 4.13
N THR A 112 14.90 14.99 3.00
CA THR A 112 14.63 15.53 1.66
C THR A 112 13.19 15.28 1.22
N ARG A 113 12.77 15.81 0.07
CA ARG A 113 11.50 15.50 -0.57
C ARG A 113 11.78 14.94 -1.96
N LYS A 114 12.17 13.65 -2.00
CA LYS A 114 12.59 12.93 -3.20
C LYS A 114 11.76 11.64 -3.42
N GLY A 115 12.02 10.92 -4.50
CA GLY A 115 11.24 9.76 -4.94
C GLY A 115 10.04 10.14 -5.81
N ILE A 116 9.12 9.21 -6.02
CA ILE A 116 7.89 9.38 -6.82
C ILE A 116 6.60 9.20 -6.01
N THR A 117 6.68 8.61 -4.83
CA THR A 117 5.48 8.32 -4.03
C THR A 117 4.92 9.58 -3.36
N MET A 118 5.79 10.43 -2.77
CA MET A 118 5.40 11.59 -1.97
C MET A 118 5.94 12.92 -2.51
N THR A 119 6.21 12.99 -3.81
CA THR A 119 6.62 14.20 -4.53
C THR A 119 5.53 14.66 -5.50
N ASP A 120 5.63 15.89 -5.98
CA ASP A 120 4.76 16.48 -6.99
C ASP A 120 5.53 17.47 -7.90
N GLY A 121 4.84 18.11 -8.85
CA GLY A 121 5.43 19.08 -9.78
C GLY A 121 6.38 18.44 -10.80
N LYS A 122 7.39 19.23 -11.26
CA LYS A 122 8.35 18.84 -12.30
C LYS A 122 9.09 17.55 -11.93
N LEU A 123 9.65 17.48 -10.71
CA LEU A 123 10.37 16.30 -10.22
C LEU A 123 9.55 15.03 -10.37
N TRP A 124 8.31 15.07 -9.89
CA TRP A 124 7.43 13.89 -9.99
C TRP A 124 7.12 13.50 -11.43
N HIS A 125 6.85 14.47 -12.30
CA HIS A 125 6.51 14.21 -13.70
C HIS A 125 7.65 13.50 -14.44
N GLU A 126 8.87 14.04 -14.33
CA GLU A 126 10.05 13.48 -14.99
C GLU A 126 10.38 12.09 -14.45
N GLN A 127 10.50 11.97 -13.13
CA GLN A 127 10.89 10.71 -12.48
C GLN A 127 9.84 9.62 -12.65
N ARG A 128 8.55 9.97 -12.61
CA ARG A 128 7.47 9.02 -12.83
C ARG A 128 7.45 8.50 -14.26
N LYS A 129 7.56 9.39 -15.25
CA LYS A 129 7.63 9.02 -16.67
C LYS A 129 8.83 8.12 -16.94
N PHE A 130 9.99 8.51 -16.43
CA PHE A 130 11.21 7.71 -16.54
C PHE A 130 11.00 6.31 -15.95
N ALA A 131 10.55 6.22 -14.69
CA ALA A 131 10.36 4.94 -14.03
C ALA A 131 9.39 4.02 -14.78
N GLU A 132 8.24 4.52 -15.25
CA GLU A 132 7.28 3.72 -16.00
C GLU A 132 7.82 3.26 -17.36
N THR A 133 8.60 4.09 -18.03
CA THR A 133 9.23 3.76 -19.31
C THR A 133 10.29 2.68 -19.13
N GLN A 134 11.20 2.86 -18.17
CA GLN A 134 12.29 1.91 -17.94
C GLN A 134 11.79 0.57 -17.40
N LEU A 135 10.80 0.56 -16.51
CA LEU A 135 10.20 -0.69 -16.05
C LEU A 135 9.61 -1.50 -17.22
N LYS A 136 8.98 -0.85 -18.20
CA LYS A 136 8.48 -1.53 -19.42
C LYS A 136 9.62 -2.10 -20.25
N HIS A 137 10.68 -1.32 -20.48
CA HIS A 137 11.86 -1.80 -21.24
C HIS A 137 12.56 -2.97 -20.54
N LEU A 138 12.56 -3.00 -19.22
CA LEU A 138 13.12 -4.09 -18.42
C LEU A 138 12.23 -5.33 -18.34
N GLY A 139 11.05 -5.28 -18.93
CA GLY A 139 10.19 -6.44 -19.12
C GLY A 139 8.91 -6.46 -18.27
N PHE A 140 8.52 -5.38 -17.61
CA PHE A 140 7.22 -5.31 -16.93
C PHE A 140 6.07 -5.60 -17.89
N GLY A 141 5.24 -6.59 -17.56
CA GLY A 141 4.10 -7.02 -18.35
C GLY A 141 4.46 -7.92 -19.54
N THR A 142 5.68 -8.45 -19.59
CA THR A 142 6.14 -9.35 -20.64
C THR A 142 6.45 -10.75 -20.09
N VAL A 143 6.74 -11.69 -21.00
CA VAL A 143 7.16 -13.06 -20.65
C VAL A 143 8.43 -13.07 -19.78
N LYS A 144 9.33 -12.07 -19.91
CA LYS A 144 10.51 -11.96 -19.04
C LYS A 144 10.10 -11.83 -17.57
N MET A 145 9.15 -10.94 -17.25
CA MET A 145 8.63 -10.79 -15.88
C MET A 145 7.90 -12.05 -15.41
N GLU A 146 7.14 -12.68 -16.29
CA GLU A 146 6.43 -13.93 -15.98
C GLU A 146 7.40 -15.04 -15.59
N ASN A 147 8.49 -15.21 -16.35
CA ASN A 147 9.52 -16.21 -16.05
C ASN A 147 10.19 -15.95 -14.70
N LEU A 148 10.57 -14.69 -14.39
CA LEU A 148 11.11 -14.35 -13.08
C LEU A 148 10.16 -14.72 -11.92
N ILE A 149 8.86 -14.52 -12.12
CA ILE A 149 7.86 -14.93 -11.13
C ILE A 149 7.80 -16.45 -11.00
N LYS A 150 7.78 -17.17 -12.13
CA LYS A 150 7.72 -18.65 -12.13
C LYS A 150 8.94 -19.27 -11.47
N ASP A 151 10.14 -18.80 -11.77
CA ASP A 151 11.38 -19.30 -11.18
C ASP A 151 11.33 -19.18 -9.64
N GLU A 152 10.93 -18.01 -9.11
CA GLU A 152 10.77 -17.80 -7.66
C GLU A 152 9.69 -18.69 -7.04
N LEU A 153 8.58 -18.91 -7.75
CA LEU A 153 7.49 -19.76 -7.27
C LEU A 153 7.88 -21.25 -7.29
N GLU A 154 8.63 -21.71 -8.30
CA GLU A 154 9.14 -23.09 -8.34
C GLU A 154 10.04 -23.38 -7.15
N ASP A 155 10.97 -22.47 -6.83
CA ASP A 155 11.86 -22.60 -5.65
C ASP A 155 11.07 -22.73 -4.34
N ILE A 156 10.03 -21.88 -4.16
CA ILE A 156 9.18 -21.97 -2.97
C ILE A 156 8.43 -23.30 -2.93
N LEU A 157 7.75 -23.66 -4.03
CA LEU A 157 6.94 -24.88 -4.07
C LEU A 157 7.79 -26.15 -3.87
N LEU A 158 9.02 -26.15 -4.38
CA LEU A 158 9.99 -27.21 -4.11
C LEU A 158 10.37 -27.26 -2.63
N SER A 159 10.61 -26.11 -1.99
CA SER A 159 10.95 -26.01 -0.56
C SER A 159 9.83 -26.46 0.38
N LEU A 160 8.57 -26.41 -0.09
CA LEU A 160 7.39 -26.83 0.69
C LEU A 160 7.17 -28.35 0.63
N GLY A 161 7.68 -29.04 -0.38
CA GLY A 161 7.47 -30.47 -0.54
C GLY A 161 6.00 -30.85 -0.76
N ASP A 162 5.62 -32.09 -0.43
CA ASP A 162 4.27 -32.60 -0.65
C ASP A 162 3.35 -32.49 0.58
N TYR A 163 3.92 -32.28 1.77
CA TYR A 163 3.18 -32.16 3.02
C TYR A 163 3.86 -31.18 3.99
N GLN A 164 3.07 -30.30 4.59
CA GLN A 164 3.52 -29.38 5.65
C GLN A 164 2.41 -29.20 6.67
N GLU A 165 2.76 -29.16 7.95
CA GLU A 165 1.86 -28.83 9.03
C GLU A 165 2.23 -27.54 9.71
N ASP A 166 1.21 -26.77 10.11
CA ASP A 166 1.32 -25.59 10.99
C ASP A 166 2.33 -24.55 10.49
N ILE A 167 2.39 -24.31 9.17
CA ILE A 167 3.34 -23.38 8.57
C ILE A 167 2.74 -22.01 8.31
N SER A 168 3.57 -20.97 8.44
CA SER A 168 3.24 -19.61 7.98
C SER A 168 3.79 -19.36 6.58
N LEU A 169 2.90 -19.12 5.62
CA LEU A 169 3.28 -18.82 4.23
C LEU A 169 3.73 -17.38 4.04
N ASN A 170 3.29 -16.46 4.90
CA ASN A 170 3.47 -15.02 4.70
C ASN A 170 4.92 -14.59 4.48
N GLN A 171 5.86 -15.14 5.26
CA GLN A 171 7.26 -14.75 5.15
C GLN A 171 7.86 -15.20 3.80
N LYS A 172 7.61 -16.44 3.40
CA LYS A 172 8.09 -17.00 2.12
C LYS A 172 7.53 -16.21 0.93
N LEU A 173 6.22 -15.94 0.93
CA LEU A 173 5.55 -15.18 -0.13
C LEU A 173 6.03 -13.72 -0.21
N SER A 174 6.30 -13.08 0.94
CA SER A 174 6.84 -11.72 0.98
C SER A 174 8.24 -11.63 0.39
N SER A 175 9.10 -12.57 0.73
CA SER A 175 10.47 -12.63 0.22
C SER A 175 10.51 -12.88 -1.28
N SER A 176 9.68 -13.79 -1.79
CA SER A 176 9.57 -14.10 -3.21
C SER A 176 9.14 -12.89 -4.05
N PHE A 177 8.09 -12.20 -3.66
CA PHE A 177 7.67 -11.00 -4.36
C PHE A 177 8.79 -9.94 -4.41
N LEU A 178 9.48 -9.75 -3.29
CA LEU A 178 10.60 -8.80 -3.23
C LEU A 178 11.77 -9.23 -4.10
N ASN A 179 12.08 -10.52 -4.19
CA ASN A 179 13.13 -11.02 -5.06
C ASN A 179 12.82 -10.73 -6.53
N VAL A 180 11.58 -10.99 -6.99
CA VAL A 180 11.15 -10.63 -8.35
C VAL A 180 11.30 -9.13 -8.60
N LEU A 181 10.75 -8.30 -7.70
CA LEU A 181 10.84 -6.85 -7.84
C LEU A 181 12.29 -6.38 -7.87
N TRP A 182 13.12 -6.91 -6.97
CA TRP A 182 14.50 -6.47 -6.82
C TRP A 182 15.41 -6.93 -7.95
N THR A 183 15.14 -8.09 -8.53
CA THR A 183 15.84 -8.53 -9.75
C THR A 183 15.64 -7.54 -10.90
N ILE A 184 14.46 -6.94 -11.01
CA ILE A 184 14.18 -5.93 -12.06
C ILE A 184 14.82 -4.57 -11.69
N ILE A 185 14.84 -4.20 -10.40
CA ILE A 185 15.34 -2.90 -9.94
C ILE A 185 16.87 -2.87 -9.80
N GLY A 186 17.46 -3.89 -9.20
CA GLY A 186 18.88 -3.94 -8.82
C GLY A 186 19.64 -5.16 -9.34
N GLY A 187 19.08 -5.90 -10.30
CA GLY A 187 19.73 -6.98 -11.04
C GLY A 187 20.05 -8.26 -10.26
N LYS A 188 19.77 -8.30 -8.95
CA LYS A 188 20.11 -9.43 -8.07
C LYS A 188 18.97 -9.73 -7.11
N GLN A 189 18.86 -10.99 -6.69
CA GLN A 189 17.98 -11.42 -5.61
C GLN A 189 18.59 -11.17 -4.23
N PHE A 190 17.75 -11.08 -3.20
CA PHE A 190 18.19 -10.97 -1.80
C PHE A 190 18.64 -12.31 -1.17
N ASN A 191 18.69 -13.40 -1.94
CA ASN A 191 18.91 -14.77 -1.42
C ASN A 191 20.19 -14.95 -0.57
N LYS A 192 21.20 -14.12 -0.78
CA LYS A 192 22.45 -14.17 0.01
C LYS A 192 22.34 -13.51 1.40
N ASP A 193 21.30 -12.69 1.62
CA ASP A 193 21.08 -11.90 2.84
C ASP A 193 19.67 -12.13 3.43
N ALA A 194 19.22 -13.39 3.48
CA ALA A 194 17.87 -13.75 3.94
C ALA A 194 17.54 -13.19 5.34
N ASP A 195 18.51 -13.21 6.26
CA ASP A 195 18.35 -12.66 7.61
C ASP A 195 18.20 -11.14 7.60
N ARG A 196 18.99 -10.44 6.77
CA ARG A 196 18.89 -8.98 6.58
C ARG A 196 17.54 -8.60 5.98
N LEU A 197 17.09 -9.34 4.98
CA LEU A 197 15.76 -9.14 4.38
C LEU A 197 14.65 -9.36 5.39
N GLY A 198 14.71 -10.44 6.17
CA GLY A 198 13.76 -10.72 7.25
C GLY A 198 13.69 -9.60 8.29
N ALA A 199 14.83 -9.06 8.71
CA ALA A 199 14.91 -7.92 9.63
C ALA A 199 14.26 -6.65 9.04
N LEU A 200 14.50 -6.35 7.76
CA LEU A 200 13.90 -5.20 7.07
C LEU A 200 12.38 -5.35 6.94
N LEU A 201 11.90 -6.54 6.58
CA LEU A 201 10.47 -6.84 6.51
C LEU A 201 9.78 -6.68 7.88
N ASN A 202 10.43 -7.10 8.96
CA ASN A 202 9.90 -6.89 10.31
C ASN A 202 9.81 -5.40 10.68
N LEU A 203 10.84 -4.61 10.39
CA LEU A 203 10.79 -3.16 10.59
C LEU A 203 9.70 -2.47 9.75
N LEU A 204 9.45 -2.94 8.52
CA LEU A 204 8.35 -2.46 7.70
C LEU A 204 6.98 -2.80 8.30
N ARG A 205 6.82 -3.99 8.89
CA ARG A 205 5.60 -4.38 9.61
C ARG A 205 5.37 -3.51 10.85
N GLU A 206 6.41 -3.26 11.64
CA GLU A 206 6.36 -2.36 12.80
C GLU A 206 6.02 -0.93 12.38
N ARG A 207 6.66 -0.42 11.33
CA ARG A 207 6.32 0.88 10.74
C ARG A 207 4.86 0.95 10.30
N SER A 208 4.35 -0.09 9.65
CA SER A 208 2.95 -0.13 9.21
C SER A 208 1.97 -0.04 10.38
N LYS A 209 2.30 -0.66 11.51
CA LYS A 209 1.50 -0.59 12.75
C LYS A 209 1.62 0.74 13.49
N ALA A 210 2.80 1.36 13.47
CA ALA A 210 3.10 2.58 14.21
C ALA A 210 2.45 3.84 13.59
N PHE A 211 2.16 3.82 12.29
CA PHE A 211 1.69 4.99 11.56
C PHE A 211 0.33 4.75 10.88
N ASP A 212 -0.27 5.84 10.46
CA ASP A 212 -1.48 5.88 9.65
C ASP A 212 -1.27 6.73 8.38
N MET A 213 -2.29 6.87 7.54
CA MET A 213 -2.19 7.64 6.29
C MET A 213 -2.00 9.16 6.49
N ALA A 214 -2.22 9.67 7.71
CA ALA A 214 -1.91 11.04 8.09
C ALA A 214 -0.48 11.20 8.68
N GLY A 215 0.31 10.11 8.76
CA GLY A 215 1.65 10.08 9.31
C GLY A 215 1.71 10.00 10.84
N GLY A 216 0.57 9.73 11.47
CA GLY A 216 0.45 9.54 12.92
C GLY A 216 0.87 10.75 13.76
N LEU A 217 1.15 10.53 15.02
CA LEU A 217 1.58 11.58 15.95
C LEU A 217 2.88 12.28 15.51
N LEU A 218 3.78 11.56 14.87
CA LEU A 218 5.06 12.12 14.45
C LEU A 218 4.90 13.24 13.41
N ASN A 219 3.93 13.12 12.49
CA ASN A 219 3.64 14.18 11.54
C ASN A 219 2.82 15.33 12.13
N GLN A 220 1.89 14.99 13.02
CA GLN A 220 0.95 15.96 13.61
C GLN A 220 1.57 16.79 14.73
N LEU A 221 2.47 16.19 15.52
CA LEU A 221 3.16 16.78 16.67
C LEU A 221 4.66 16.44 16.59
N PRO A 222 5.43 17.00 15.66
CA PRO A 222 6.81 16.59 15.38
C PRO A 222 7.77 16.78 16.57
N TRP A 223 7.45 17.68 17.51
CA TRP A 223 8.24 17.91 18.70
C TRP A 223 8.23 16.73 19.68
N LEU A 224 7.26 15.79 19.57
CA LEU A 224 7.25 14.57 20.39
C LEU A 224 8.48 13.70 20.21
N ARG A 225 9.19 13.81 19.08
CA ARG A 225 10.44 13.09 18.83
C ARG A 225 11.55 13.38 19.86
N PHE A 226 11.50 14.54 20.52
CA PHE A 226 12.46 14.94 21.54
C PHE A 226 12.10 14.44 22.95
N ILE A 227 10.83 14.13 23.21
CA ILE A 227 10.31 13.79 24.53
C ILE A 227 9.93 12.30 24.61
N ALA A 228 9.34 11.75 23.57
CA ALA A 228 8.83 10.39 23.51
C ALA A 228 9.04 9.78 22.11
N PRO A 229 10.31 9.55 21.67
CA PRO A 229 10.64 9.11 20.31
C PRO A 229 10.02 7.75 19.95
N ASP A 230 10.02 6.80 20.88
CA ASP A 230 9.45 5.46 20.66
C ASP A 230 7.93 5.53 20.55
N TYR A 231 7.28 6.30 21.43
CA TYR A 231 5.83 6.44 21.44
C TYR A 231 5.27 7.08 20.17
N CYS A 232 5.97 8.05 19.58
CA CYS A 232 5.57 8.67 18.31
C CYS A 232 6.09 7.92 17.07
N GLY A 233 6.83 6.82 17.23
CA GLY A 233 7.39 6.00 16.15
C GLY A 233 8.64 6.58 15.48
N TYR A 234 9.26 7.62 16.06
CA TYR A 234 10.44 8.26 15.48
C TYR A 234 11.64 7.30 15.39
N THR A 235 11.93 6.58 16.48
CA THR A 235 13.03 5.58 16.52
C THR A 235 12.84 4.49 15.47
N CYS A 236 11.61 3.97 15.34
CA CYS A 236 11.27 2.94 14.37
C CYS A 236 11.54 3.40 12.93
N ILE A 237 11.02 4.55 12.53
CA ILE A 237 11.20 5.04 11.15
C ILE A 237 12.65 5.45 10.86
N GLN A 238 13.35 6.01 11.84
CA GLN A 238 14.76 6.37 11.70
C GLN A 238 15.63 5.12 11.49
N SER A 239 15.46 4.08 12.34
CA SER A 239 16.18 2.82 12.21
C SER A 239 15.93 2.15 10.86
N LEU A 240 14.67 2.10 10.41
CA LEU A 240 14.32 1.53 9.11
C LEU A 240 14.96 2.32 7.96
N ASN A 241 14.81 3.64 7.98
CA ASN A 241 15.32 4.49 6.90
C ASN A 241 16.85 4.41 6.80
N THR A 242 17.58 4.43 7.93
CA THR A 242 19.04 4.30 7.94
C THR A 242 19.49 2.99 7.31
N LYS A 243 18.90 1.85 7.74
CA LYS A 243 19.25 0.53 7.20
C LYS A 243 18.93 0.39 5.71
N LEU A 244 17.79 0.94 5.26
CA LEU A 244 17.44 0.92 3.84
C LEU A 244 18.34 1.84 3.02
N PHE A 245 18.68 3.01 3.56
CA PHE A 245 19.55 3.96 2.90
C PHE A 245 20.97 3.39 2.69
N GLU A 246 21.55 2.80 3.72
CA GLU A 246 22.84 2.08 3.66
C GLU A 246 22.78 0.96 2.62
N LEU A 247 21.76 0.11 2.67
CA LEU A 247 21.60 -0.98 1.70
C LEU A 247 21.61 -0.46 0.25
N PHE A 248 20.81 0.57 -0.04
CA PHE A 248 20.70 1.07 -1.41
C PHE A 248 21.93 1.85 -1.85
N GLN A 249 22.61 2.56 -0.94
CA GLN A 249 23.90 3.18 -1.25
C GLN A 249 24.97 2.14 -1.62
N ASP A 250 25.04 1.02 -0.89
CA ASP A 250 25.98 -0.06 -1.19
C ASP A 250 25.71 -0.65 -2.59
N ILE A 251 24.44 -0.96 -2.90
CA ILE A 251 24.04 -1.49 -4.20
C ILE A 251 24.34 -0.51 -5.34
N ILE A 252 23.99 0.76 -5.18
CA ILE A 252 24.26 1.79 -6.19
C ILE A 252 25.77 1.99 -6.39
N SER A 253 26.54 1.94 -5.31
CA SER A 253 28.00 2.04 -5.37
C SER A 253 28.63 0.86 -6.13
N GLU A 254 28.09 -0.35 -5.97
CA GLU A 254 28.50 -1.52 -6.74
C GLU A 254 28.18 -1.35 -8.23
N HIS A 255 26.96 -0.86 -8.56
CA HIS A 255 26.57 -0.59 -9.95
C HIS A 255 27.51 0.42 -10.61
N LYS A 256 27.82 1.53 -9.94
CA LYS A 256 28.76 2.55 -10.46
C LYS A 256 30.15 2.01 -10.78
N LYS A 257 30.61 0.99 -10.05
CA LYS A 257 31.91 0.34 -10.31
C LYS A 257 31.86 -0.67 -11.47
N THR A 258 30.69 -1.21 -11.76
CA THR A 258 30.49 -2.32 -12.71
C THR A 258 29.61 -1.95 -13.90
N ILE A 259 29.25 -0.67 -14.03
CA ILE A 259 28.40 -0.19 -15.12
C ILE A 259 29.10 -0.35 -16.48
N THR A 260 28.35 -0.77 -17.50
CA THR A 260 28.77 -0.91 -18.89
C THR A 260 27.73 -0.23 -19.78
N ASP A 261 27.94 -0.19 -21.08
CA ASP A 261 26.96 0.35 -22.03
C ASP A 261 25.65 -0.46 -22.06
N GLU A 262 25.67 -1.73 -21.61
CA GLU A 262 24.49 -2.57 -21.50
C GLU A 262 23.69 -2.26 -20.22
N THR A 263 22.38 -2.01 -20.37
CA THR A 263 21.46 -1.76 -19.27
C THR A 263 20.91 -3.06 -18.71
N ARG A 264 21.42 -3.49 -17.56
CA ARG A 264 21.05 -4.76 -16.90
C ARG A 264 19.72 -4.66 -16.14
N ASP A 265 19.50 -3.50 -15.50
CA ASP A 265 18.41 -3.26 -14.54
C ASP A 265 18.03 -1.78 -14.47
N PHE A 266 17.10 -1.43 -13.53
CA PHE A 266 16.62 -0.07 -13.36
C PHE A 266 17.71 0.89 -12.83
N ILE A 267 18.60 0.41 -11.98
CA ILE A 267 19.69 1.24 -11.42
C ILE A 267 20.65 1.64 -12.56
N ASP A 268 21.05 0.70 -13.43
CA ASP A 268 21.89 1.01 -14.60
C ASP A 268 21.18 2.01 -15.53
N ALA A 269 19.90 1.78 -15.84
CA ALA A 269 19.12 2.70 -16.68
C ALA A 269 19.10 4.12 -16.11
N TYR A 270 18.96 4.23 -14.78
CA TYR A 270 18.98 5.53 -14.12
C TYR A 270 20.35 6.20 -14.14
N LEU A 271 21.43 5.47 -13.95
CA LEU A 271 22.79 5.98 -13.99
C LEU A 271 23.14 6.49 -15.39
N HIS A 272 22.78 5.77 -16.45
CA HIS A 272 22.93 6.22 -17.84
C HIS A 272 22.16 7.53 -18.12
N GLU A 273 20.90 7.61 -17.68
CA GLU A 273 20.10 8.83 -17.84
C GLU A 273 20.70 9.99 -17.07
N LYS A 274 21.19 9.75 -15.86
CA LYS A 274 21.86 10.77 -15.04
C LYS A 274 23.10 11.32 -15.74
N ASP A 275 23.95 10.43 -16.28
CA ASP A 275 25.23 10.82 -16.91
C ASP A 275 25.02 11.55 -18.24
N SER A 276 23.91 11.25 -18.96
CA SER A 276 23.54 11.94 -20.20
C SER A 276 22.78 13.26 -19.97
N SER A 277 22.31 13.52 -18.77
CA SER A 277 21.51 14.69 -18.41
C SER A 277 22.36 15.89 -18.02
N ASN A 278 21.88 17.12 -18.29
CA ASN A 278 22.56 18.35 -17.83
C ASN A 278 22.48 18.45 -16.30
N PRO A 279 23.61 18.44 -15.56
CA PRO A 279 23.64 18.46 -14.10
C PRO A 279 22.89 19.63 -13.45
N ASP A 280 22.90 20.81 -14.09
CA ASP A 280 22.33 22.04 -13.52
C ASP A 280 20.82 22.10 -13.55
N THR A 281 20.18 21.37 -14.46
CA THR A 281 18.72 21.41 -14.69
C THR A 281 18.01 20.08 -14.49
N SER A 282 18.78 18.99 -14.38
CA SER A 282 18.30 17.62 -14.27
C SER A 282 17.72 17.32 -12.88
N THR A 283 16.67 16.50 -12.85
CA THR A 283 16.17 15.92 -11.61
C THR A 283 16.83 14.58 -11.26
N PHE A 284 17.75 14.09 -12.08
CA PHE A 284 18.45 12.82 -11.89
C PHE A 284 19.68 13.00 -11.01
N THR A 285 19.55 12.65 -9.74
CA THR A 285 20.64 12.72 -8.74
C THR A 285 20.78 11.40 -7.99
N ASP A 286 21.91 11.16 -7.35
CA ASP A 286 22.12 9.94 -6.56
C ASP A 286 21.11 9.80 -5.41
N GLU A 287 20.82 10.90 -4.72
CA GLU A 287 19.82 10.88 -3.64
C GLU A 287 18.39 10.61 -4.17
N GLN A 288 18.10 11.05 -5.41
CA GLN A 288 16.84 10.72 -6.06
C GLN A 288 16.77 9.25 -6.42
N LEU A 289 17.85 8.63 -6.89
CA LEU A 289 17.93 7.19 -7.15
C LEU A 289 17.72 6.38 -5.86
N VAL A 290 18.40 6.73 -4.76
CA VAL A 290 18.17 6.09 -3.46
C VAL A 290 16.71 6.23 -3.04
N ALA A 291 16.10 7.40 -3.22
CA ALA A 291 14.68 7.61 -2.86
C ALA A 291 13.72 6.80 -3.75
N LEU A 292 14.06 6.55 -5.02
CA LEU A 292 13.30 5.64 -5.89
C LEU A 292 13.40 4.19 -5.41
N CYS A 293 14.59 3.72 -5.08
CA CYS A 293 14.79 2.38 -4.51
C CYS A 293 14.00 2.20 -3.21
N LEU A 294 14.02 3.21 -2.32
CA LEU A 294 13.19 3.25 -1.11
C LEU A 294 11.69 3.17 -1.45
N ASP A 295 11.23 3.92 -2.45
CA ASP A 295 9.84 3.92 -2.86
C ASP A 295 9.39 2.56 -3.38
N PHE A 296 10.16 1.93 -4.26
CA PHE A 296 9.85 0.60 -4.79
C PHE A 296 9.85 -0.48 -3.69
N PHE A 297 10.87 -0.48 -2.83
CA PHE A 297 10.99 -1.45 -1.76
C PHE A 297 9.84 -1.33 -0.74
N ILE A 298 9.58 -0.12 -0.23
CA ILE A 298 8.52 0.09 0.77
C ILE A 298 7.13 -0.18 0.18
N ALA A 299 6.88 0.20 -1.08
CA ALA A 299 5.59 -0.03 -1.71
C ALA A 299 5.36 -1.51 -2.04
N GLY A 300 6.39 -2.22 -2.49
CA GLY A 300 6.29 -3.62 -2.92
C GLY A 300 6.29 -4.63 -1.77
N ALA A 301 7.05 -4.36 -0.70
CA ALA A 301 7.38 -5.37 0.31
C ALA A 301 6.17 -6.05 0.99
N LEU A 302 5.11 -5.31 1.29
CA LEU A 302 3.98 -5.84 2.07
C LEU A 302 2.65 -5.86 1.31
N THR A 303 2.46 -5.01 0.31
CA THR A 303 1.13 -4.84 -0.31
C THR A 303 0.66 -6.08 -1.04
N THR A 304 1.48 -6.61 -1.93
CA THR A 304 1.14 -7.79 -2.74
C THR A 304 1.11 -9.06 -1.90
N SER A 305 2.09 -9.23 -0.99
CA SER A 305 2.13 -10.40 -0.12
C SER A 305 0.95 -10.47 0.85
N TYR A 306 0.52 -9.35 1.43
CA TYR A 306 -0.68 -9.32 2.27
C TYR A 306 -1.95 -9.59 1.46
N THR A 307 -2.04 -9.10 0.23
CA THR A 307 -3.17 -9.39 -0.65
C THR A 307 -3.27 -10.89 -0.95
N LEU A 308 -2.13 -11.53 -1.27
CA LEU A 308 -2.07 -12.97 -1.50
C LEU A 308 -2.42 -13.76 -0.23
N ASP A 309 -1.88 -13.36 0.90
CA ASP A 309 -2.11 -13.98 2.20
C ASP A 309 -3.60 -13.90 2.61
N PHE A 310 -4.26 -12.76 2.38
CA PHE A 310 -5.71 -12.64 2.55
C PHE A 310 -6.50 -13.55 1.60
N ALA A 311 -6.08 -13.70 0.34
CA ALA A 311 -6.74 -14.57 -0.62
C ALA A 311 -6.61 -16.05 -0.20
N VAL A 312 -5.43 -16.47 0.24
CA VAL A 312 -5.19 -17.82 0.79
C VAL A 312 -6.05 -18.05 2.03
N MET A 313 -6.05 -17.13 3.00
CA MET A 313 -6.85 -17.21 4.21
C MET A 313 -8.35 -17.31 3.92
N ALA A 314 -8.87 -16.49 3.00
CA ALA A 314 -10.27 -16.48 2.62
C ALA A 314 -10.66 -17.80 1.95
N THR A 315 -9.86 -18.31 1.03
CA THR A 315 -10.10 -19.59 0.34
C THR A 315 -10.03 -20.77 1.29
N THR A 316 -9.08 -20.75 2.24
CA THR A 316 -8.96 -21.82 3.26
C THR A 316 -10.16 -21.85 4.21
N ARG A 317 -10.75 -20.69 4.51
CA ARG A 317 -11.94 -20.56 5.37
C ARG A 317 -13.22 -21.04 4.69
N HIS A 318 -13.25 -21.09 3.36
CA HIS A 318 -14.40 -21.46 2.55
C HIS A 318 -14.11 -22.72 1.73
N PRO A 319 -14.24 -23.95 2.32
CA PRO A 319 -13.92 -25.21 1.63
C PRO A 319 -14.72 -25.42 0.33
N GLU A 320 -15.95 -24.92 0.27
CA GLU A 320 -16.79 -24.95 -0.93
C GLU A 320 -16.24 -24.08 -2.07
N VAL A 321 -15.62 -22.93 -1.72
CA VAL A 321 -14.93 -22.06 -2.68
C VAL A 321 -13.65 -22.74 -3.15
N GLN A 322 -12.89 -23.33 -2.24
CA GLN A 322 -11.66 -24.07 -2.59
C GLN A 322 -11.96 -25.26 -3.51
N LYS A 323 -13.08 -25.97 -3.29
CA LYS A 323 -13.51 -27.06 -4.17
C LYS A 323 -13.77 -26.58 -5.58
N LYS A 324 -14.57 -25.52 -5.77
CA LYS A 324 -14.84 -24.92 -7.08
C LYS A 324 -13.57 -24.45 -7.77
N LEU A 325 -12.66 -23.84 -7.00
CA LEU A 325 -11.34 -23.40 -7.46
C LEU A 325 -10.54 -24.58 -8.02
N HIS A 326 -10.47 -25.71 -7.30
CA HIS A 326 -9.79 -26.91 -7.75
C HIS A 326 -10.44 -27.50 -9.01
N GLU A 327 -11.79 -27.56 -9.06
CA GLU A 327 -12.53 -28.04 -10.24
C GLU A 327 -12.24 -27.22 -11.51
N GLU A 328 -12.06 -25.89 -11.38
CA GLU A 328 -11.68 -25.05 -12.51
C GLU A 328 -10.23 -25.26 -12.91
N ILE A 329 -9.31 -25.26 -11.96
CA ILE A 329 -7.87 -25.44 -12.21
C ILE A 329 -7.63 -26.80 -12.92
N ASP A 330 -8.27 -27.88 -12.49
CA ASP A 330 -8.09 -29.23 -13.04
C ASP A 330 -8.56 -29.36 -14.50
N LYS A 331 -9.47 -28.50 -14.95
CA LYS A 331 -9.90 -28.46 -16.36
C LYS A 331 -8.88 -27.80 -17.28
N VAL A 332 -7.99 -26.97 -16.71
CA VAL A 332 -7.09 -26.10 -17.48
C VAL A 332 -5.65 -26.51 -17.35
N LEU A 333 -5.22 -26.91 -16.16
CA LEU A 333 -3.83 -27.21 -15.81
C LEU A 333 -3.67 -28.68 -15.39
N LYS A 334 -2.57 -29.29 -15.77
CA LYS A 334 -2.15 -30.58 -15.19
C LYS A 334 -1.65 -30.35 -13.76
N TYR A 335 -1.78 -31.37 -12.92
CA TYR A 335 -1.21 -31.35 -11.58
C TYR A 335 0.28 -30.99 -11.57
N LYS A 336 0.67 -30.08 -10.68
CA LYS A 336 2.02 -29.48 -10.56
C LYS A 336 2.47 -28.65 -11.79
N GLN A 337 1.67 -28.47 -12.82
CA GLN A 337 2.00 -27.57 -13.93
C GLN A 337 1.98 -26.12 -13.45
N MET A 338 3.04 -25.36 -13.73
CA MET A 338 3.06 -23.92 -13.47
C MET A 338 2.07 -23.19 -14.39
N PRO A 339 1.21 -22.32 -13.84
CA PRO A 339 0.31 -21.50 -14.63
C PRO A 339 1.08 -20.48 -15.49
N SER A 340 0.46 -20.00 -16.55
CA SER A 340 0.91 -18.87 -17.36
C SER A 340 -0.09 -17.73 -17.32
N ILE A 341 0.34 -16.51 -17.64
CA ILE A 341 -0.56 -15.34 -17.73
C ILE A 341 -1.65 -15.55 -18.78
N GLU A 342 -1.40 -16.32 -19.81
CA GLU A 342 -2.38 -16.67 -20.83
C GLU A 342 -3.53 -17.54 -20.28
N ASP A 343 -3.28 -18.31 -19.22
CA ASP A 343 -4.31 -19.14 -18.57
C ASP A 343 -5.40 -18.32 -17.89
N LYS A 344 -5.19 -17.04 -17.62
CA LYS A 344 -6.19 -16.13 -17.04
C LYS A 344 -7.54 -16.17 -17.76
N ALA A 345 -7.51 -16.20 -19.09
CA ALA A 345 -8.73 -16.24 -19.90
C ALA A 345 -9.54 -17.53 -19.69
N ARG A 346 -8.90 -18.60 -19.22
CA ARG A 346 -9.48 -19.93 -19.00
C ARG A 346 -9.77 -20.21 -17.52
N LEU A 347 -9.38 -19.28 -16.61
CA LEU A 347 -9.51 -19.40 -15.16
C LEU A 347 -10.32 -18.22 -14.56
N PRO A 348 -11.55 -17.97 -15.03
CA PRO A 348 -12.37 -16.84 -14.58
C PRO A 348 -12.74 -16.92 -13.09
N TYR A 349 -12.89 -18.10 -12.49
CA TYR A 349 -13.18 -18.24 -11.06
C TYR A 349 -11.98 -17.87 -10.19
N VAL A 350 -10.77 -18.23 -10.62
CA VAL A 350 -9.51 -17.76 -9.98
C VAL A 350 -9.45 -16.23 -9.95
N GLU A 351 -9.68 -15.58 -11.10
CA GLU A 351 -9.67 -14.11 -11.20
C GLU A 351 -10.79 -13.49 -10.34
N ALA A 352 -12.00 -14.04 -10.38
CA ALA A 352 -13.13 -13.60 -9.55
C ALA A 352 -12.83 -13.71 -8.05
N LEU A 353 -12.18 -14.77 -7.62
CA LEU A 353 -11.76 -14.99 -6.23
C LEU A 353 -10.72 -13.95 -5.80
N LEU A 354 -9.73 -13.68 -6.63
CA LEU A 354 -8.70 -12.66 -6.35
C LEU A 354 -9.31 -11.25 -6.30
N LEU A 355 -10.27 -10.93 -7.17
CA LEU A 355 -11.00 -9.66 -7.13
C LEU A 355 -11.84 -9.52 -5.86
N GLU A 356 -12.58 -10.57 -5.47
CA GLU A 356 -13.39 -10.57 -4.25
C GLU A 356 -12.52 -10.47 -2.98
N SER A 357 -11.38 -11.16 -2.95
CA SER A 357 -10.43 -11.01 -1.86
C SER A 357 -9.91 -9.56 -1.76
N GLN A 358 -9.55 -8.93 -2.87
CA GLN A 358 -9.12 -7.54 -2.91
C GLN A 358 -10.23 -6.56 -2.51
N ARG A 359 -11.50 -6.88 -2.83
CA ARG A 359 -12.65 -6.07 -2.41
C ARG A 359 -12.87 -6.15 -0.90
N LEU A 360 -12.98 -7.36 -0.38
CA LEU A 360 -13.34 -7.61 1.02
C LEU A 360 -12.18 -7.28 1.96
N GLN A 361 -10.96 -7.71 1.60
CA GLN A 361 -9.75 -7.58 2.42
C GLN A 361 -8.73 -6.65 1.74
N HIS A 362 -9.21 -5.45 1.32
CA HIS A 362 -8.33 -4.49 0.67
C HIS A 362 -7.23 -4.00 1.61
N VAL A 363 -5.99 -4.25 1.23
CA VAL A 363 -4.79 -3.94 2.03
C VAL A 363 -4.66 -2.45 2.32
N ALA A 364 -5.07 -1.59 1.39
CA ALA A 364 -5.05 -0.13 1.56
C ALA A 364 -6.49 0.42 1.70
N PRO A 365 -7.04 0.54 2.94
CA PRO A 365 -8.42 1.02 3.15
C PRO A 365 -8.60 2.50 2.83
N THR A 366 -7.49 3.23 2.81
CA THR A 366 -7.40 4.65 2.47
C THR A 366 -6.29 4.81 1.43
N ALA A 367 -6.57 5.50 0.32
CA ALA A 367 -5.56 5.79 -0.68
C ALA A 367 -4.48 6.73 -0.13
N GLY A 368 -3.30 6.69 -0.72
CA GLY A 368 -2.21 7.61 -0.36
C GLY A 368 -2.66 9.08 -0.40
N PRO A 369 -2.33 9.88 0.63
CA PRO A 369 -2.88 11.21 0.85
C PRO A 369 -2.60 12.15 -0.33
N ARG A 370 -3.56 13.04 -0.63
CA ARG A 370 -3.44 14.09 -1.64
C ARG A 370 -3.30 15.44 -0.96
N ARG A 371 -2.65 16.39 -1.62
CA ARG A 371 -2.60 17.80 -1.21
C ARG A 371 -3.23 18.65 -2.31
N VAL A 372 -4.08 19.56 -1.89
CA VAL A 372 -4.76 20.49 -2.79
C VAL A 372 -3.77 21.56 -3.28
N LEU A 373 -3.65 21.73 -4.59
CA LEU A 373 -2.65 22.62 -5.21
C LEU A 373 -3.14 24.07 -5.35
N LYS A 374 -4.46 24.29 -5.39
CA LYS A 374 -5.10 25.61 -5.44
C LYS A 374 -6.46 25.55 -4.76
N ASP A 375 -6.98 26.66 -4.32
CA ASP A 375 -8.34 26.73 -3.76
C ASP A 375 -9.33 26.11 -4.74
N THR A 376 -10.19 25.22 -4.23
CA THR A 376 -11.14 24.44 -5.02
C THR A 376 -12.37 24.09 -4.20
N SER A 377 -13.27 23.28 -4.75
CA SER A 377 -14.44 22.78 -4.03
C SER A 377 -14.66 21.29 -4.30
N ILE A 378 -15.28 20.61 -3.31
CA ILE A 378 -15.79 19.24 -3.44
C ILE A 378 -17.24 19.26 -2.95
N ASP A 379 -18.19 18.91 -3.84
CA ASP A 379 -19.61 18.77 -3.51
C ASP A 379 -20.19 20.02 -2.79
N GLY A 380 -19.80 21.21 -3.23
CA GLY A 380 -20.26 22.50 -2.68
C GLY A 380 -19.45 23.02 -1.48
N TYR A 381 -18.58 22.25 -0.87
CA TYR A 381 -17.70 22.71 0.21
C TYR A 381 -16.43 23.34 -0.33
N SER A 382 -15.97 24.41 0.32
CA SER A 382 -14.71 25.08 -0.01
C SER A 382 -13.52 24.31 0.55
N ILE A 383 -12.55 23.99 -0.30
CA ILE A 383 -11.35 23.25 0.05
C ILE A 383 -10.12 24.14 -0.24
N PRO A 384 -9.54 24.76 0.76
CA PRO A 384 -8.39 25.64 0.60
C PRO A 384 -7.15 24.91 0.05
N LYS A 385 -6.30 25.66 -0.63
CA LYS A 385 -4.94 25.19 -1.00
C LYS A 385 -4.21 24.62 0.19
N ASN A 386 -3.41 23.59 -0.04
CA ASN A 386 -2.67 22.82 0.96
C ASN A 386 -3.50 21.95 1.89
N THR A 387 -4.83 21.93 1.81
CA THR A 387 -5.65 20.93 2.50
C THR A 387 -5.21 19.52 2.08
N ILE A 388 -5.08 18.61 3.05
CA ILE A 388 -4.75 17.21 2.80
C ILE A 388 -6.05 16.43 2.63
N VAL A 389 -6.17 15.67 1.55
CA VAL A 389 -7.37 14.89 1.25
C VAL A 389 -7.06 13.40 1.40
N LEU A 390 -7.82 12.73 2.25
CA LEU A 390 -7.81 11.27 2.44
C LEU A 390 -9.01 10.67 1.70
N LEU A 391 -8.78 9.59 0.96
CA LEU A 391 -9.79 8.93 0.13
C LEU A 391 -10.11 7.55 0.71
N SER A 392 -11.33 7.36 1.19
CA SER A 392 -11.76 6.08 1.73
C SER A 392 -12.08 5.08 0.62
N LEU A 393 -11.15 4.18 0.30
CA LEU A 393 -11.40 3.08 -0.65
C LEU A 393 -12.39 2.07 -0.05
N ARG A 394 -12.35 1.87 1.26
CA ARG A 394 -13.32 1.01 1.93
C ARG A 394 -14.77 1.43 1.68
N SER A 395 -15.05 2.74 1.61
CA SER A 395 -16.40 3.22 1.32
C SER A 395 -16.93 2.82 -0.07
N ILE A 396 -16.02 2.53 -1.01
CA ILE A 396 -16.35 2.02 -2.34
C ILE A 396 -16.54 0.52 -2.32
N HIS A 397 -15.61 -0.19 -1.65
CA HIS A 397 -15.57 -1.66 -1.63
C HIS A 397 -16.68 -2.27 -0.74
N TYR A 398 -17.27 -1.46 0.15
CA TYR A 398 -18.35 -1.85 1.06
C TYR A 398 -19.66 -1.07 0.80
N ASP A 399 -19.79 -0.48 -0.38
CA ASP A 399 -21.01 0.20 -0.81
C ASP A 399 -22.14 -0.81 -0.99
N LYS A 400 -23.20 -0.69 -0.15
CA LYS A 400 -24.34 -1.61 -0.15
C LYS A 400 -25.21 -1.51 -1.41
N GLU A 401 -25.25 -0.33 -2.03
CA GLU A 401 -25.97 -0.14 -3.30
C GLU A 401 -25.30 -0.91 -4.44
N LYS A 402 -23.96 -0.98 -4.43
CA LYS A 402 -23.20 -1.70 -5.46
C LYS A 402 -23.09 -3.20 -5.17
N TRP A 403 -22.83 -3.57 -3.93
CA TRP A 403 -22.39 -4.93 -3.56
C TRP A 403 -23.46 -5.76 -2.83
N SER A 404 -24.63 -5.18 -2.49
CA SER A 404 -25.76 -5.75 -1.72
C SER A 404 -25.38 -6.27 -0.33
N ASP A 405 -24.56 -7.30 -0.25
CA ASP A 405 -24.03 -7.97 0.94
C ASP A 405 -22.49 -7.83 1.00
N PRO A 406 -21.96 -6.60 1.19
CA PRO A 406 -20.53 -6.33 1.05
C PRO A 406 -19.65 -7.05 2.08
N GLU A 407 -20.20 -7.54 3.17
CA GLU A 407 -19.50 -8.28 4.22
C GLU A 407 -19.29 -9.77 3.88
N VAL A 408 -20.01 -10.28 2.88
CA VAL A 408 -19.97 -11.71 2.49
C VAL A 408 -18.89 -11.93 1.44
N PHE A 409 -18.02 -12.92 1.67
CA PHE A 409 -17.04 -13.38 0.67
C PHE A 409 -17.75 -14.25 -0.37
N ARG A 410 -17.87 -13.74 -1.59
CA ARG A 410 -18.59 -14.40 -2.69
C ARG A 410 -17.93 -14.06 -4.02
N PRO A 411 -17.02 -14.91 -4.51
CA PRO A 411 -16.36 -14.72 -5.81
C PRO A 411 -17.33 -14.58 -6.98
N GLU A 412 -18.45 -15.27 -6.94
CA GLU A 412 -19.47 -15.30 -7.98
C GLU A 412 -20.06 -13.91 -8.32
N ARG A 413 -19.88 -12.90 -7.44
CA ARG A 413 -20.30 -11.52 -7.75
C ARG A 413 -19.52 -10.90 -8.93
N PHE A 414 -18.38 -11.47 -9.28
CA PHE A 414 -17.54 -11.07 -10.41
C PHE A 414 -17.71 -11.98 -11.63
N LEU A 415 -18.73 -12.85 -11.62
CA LEU A 415 -19.03 -13.74 -12.74
C LEU A 415 -20.43 -13.48 -13.29
N THR A 416 -20.54 -13.61 -14.62
CA THR A 416 -21.86 -13.71 -15.27
C THR A 416 -22.52 -15.06 -14.93
N PRO A 417 -23.84 -15.24 -15.17
CA PRO A 417 -24.48 -16.53 -15.03
C PRO A 417 -23.83 -17.66 -15.84
N ASP A 418 -23.20 -17.32 -16.96
CA ASP A 418 -22.47 -18.26 -17.83
C ASP A 418 -21.03 -18.53 -17.36
N GLY A 419 -20.62 -17.98 -16.21
CA GLY A 419 -19.31 -18.19 -15.60
C GLY A 419 -18.18 -17.33 -16.17
N ASN A 420 -18.45 -16.35 -17.02
CA ASN A 420 -17.44 -15.44 -17.54
C ASN A 420 -17.15 -14.30 -16.56
N LEU A 421 -15.90 -13.82 -16.53
CA LEU A 421 -15.49 -12.73 -15.66
C LEU A 421 -16.18 -11.41 -16.07
N ILE A 422 -16.80 -10.76 -15.09
CA ILE A 422 -17.33 -9.40 -15.27
C ILE A 422 -16.19 -8.40 -15.15
N PRO A 423 -16.06 -7.41 -16.05
CA PRO A 423 -15.07 -6.35 -15.93
C PRO A 423 -15.12 -5.65 -14.57
N ASP A 424 -13.94 -5.40 -14.00
CA ASP A 424 -13.74 -4.80 -12.68
C ASP A 424 -14.08 -3.28 -12.66
N GLU A 425 -15.35 -2.92 -12.91
CA GLU A 425 -15.79 -1.51 -12.86
C GLU A 425 -16.04 -0.98 -11.43
N GLY A 426 -15.99 -1.85 -10.43
CA GLY A 426 -16.36 -1.54 -9.03
C GLY A 426 -15.18 -1.26 -8.12
N LEU A 427 -14.02 -1.79 -8.41
CA LEU A 427 -12.84 -1.72 -7.53
C LEU A 427 -11.96 -0.51 -7.84
N CYS A 428 -11.31 0.02 -6.79
CA CYS A 428 -10.32 1.08 -6.88
C CYS A 428 -9.01 0.68 -6.19
N THR A 429 -8.69 -0.61 -6.16
CA THR A 429 -7.56 -1.19 -5.42
C THR A 429 -6.23 -0.50 -5.75
N PHE A 430 -5.99 -0.20 -7.02
CA PHE A 430 -4.76 0.43 -7.50
C PHE A 430 -4.89 1.95 -7.71
N GLY A 431 -6.00 2.55 -7.30
CA GLY A 431 -6.32 3.96 -7.54
C GLY A 431 -6.60 4.28 -9.01
N LEU A 432 -6.84 5.57 -9.30
CA LEU A 432 -7.19 6.06 -10.63
C LEU A 432 -6.36 7.30 -11.00
N GLY A 433 -6.38 7.65 -12.29
CA GLY A 433 -5.77 8.86 -12.83
C GLY A 433 -4.23 8.84 -12.81
N LYS A 434 -3.62 10.02 -12.84
CA LYS A 434 -2.17 10.20 -12.98
C LYS A 434 -1.34 9.56 -11.86
N ARG A 435 -1.93 9.31 -10.69
CA ARG A 435 -1.30 8.73 -9.50
C ARG A 435 -1.67 7.25 -9.27
N ARG A 436 -2.18 6.58 -10.31
CA ARG A 436 -2.43 5.12 -10.27
C ARG A 436 -1.16 4.36 -9.92
N CYS A 437 -1.31 3.20 -9.29
CA CYS A 437 -0.19 2.37 -8.86
C CYS A 437 0.70 1.95 -10.06
N PRO A 438 2.02 2.20 -10.02
CA PRO A 438 2.92 1.79 -11.09
C PRO A 438 3.19 0.28 -11.08
N GLY A 439 3.07 -0.36 -9.92
CA GLY A 439 3.31 -1.79 -9.75
C GLY A 439 2.11 -2.69 -10.02
N GLU A 440 0.99 -2.16 -10.53
CA GLU A 440 -0.25 -2.91 -10.71
C GLU A 440 -0.07 -4.16 -11.59
N VAL A 441 0.66 -4.04 -12.69
CA VAL A 441 0.90 -5.15 -13.61
C VAL A 441 1.67 -6.28 -12.94
N LEU A 442 2.76 -5.96 -12.24
CA LEU A 442 3.55 -6.95 -11.50
C LEU A 442 2.72 -7.59 -10.37
N ALA A 443 1.99 -6.77 -9.60
CA ALA A 443 1.17 -7.27 -8.49
C ALA A 443 0.08 -8.24 -8.99
N LYS A 444 -0.67 -7.88 -10.03
CA LYS A 444 -1.72 -8.74 -10.60
C LYS A 444 -1.16 -10.04 -11.19
N SER A 445 0.00 -9.95 -11.87
CA SER A 445 0.66 -11.15 -12.42
C SER A 445 1.15 -12.08 -11.32
N PHE A 446 1.82 -11.54 -10.31
CA PHE A 446 2.30 -12.32 -9.18
C PHE A 446 1.15 -12.97 -8.39
N LEU A 447 0.09 -12.21 -8.09
CA LEU A 447 -1.08 -12.73 -7.38
C LEU A 447 -1.71 -13.90 -8.12
N PHE A 448 -1.93 -13.75 -9.42
CA PHE A 448 -2.54 -14.80 -10.23
C PHE A 448 -1.64 -16.06 -10.28
N LEU A 449 -0.38 -15.89 -10.64
CA LEU A 449 0.54 -17.03 -10.80
C LEU A 449 0.79 -17.74 -9.45
N ALA A 450 1.06 -16.99 -8.39
CA ALA A 450 1.34 -17.55 -7.07
C ALA A 450 0.12 -18.26 -6.45
N PHE A 451 -1.05 -17.63 -6.55
CA PHE A 451 -2.28 -18.20 -6.03
C PHE A 451 -2.68 -19.48 -6.80
N THR A 452 -2.65 -19.41 -8.12
CA THR A 452 -3.00 -20.56 -8.97
C THR A 452 -2.00 -21.72 -8.78
N ALA A 453 -0.69 -21.45 -8.74
CA ALA A 453 0.32 -22.47 -8.54
C ALA A 453 0.20 -23.15 -7.16
N LEU A 454 -0.07 -22.39 -6.10
CA LEU A 454 -0.29 -22.90 -4.76
C LEU A 454 -1.49 -23.88 -4.72
N PHE A 455 -2.64 -23.45 -5.22
CA PHE A 455 -3.86 -24.26 -5.21
C PHE A 455 -3.91 -25.35 -6.31
N ASN A 456 -3.12 -25.23 -7.36
CA ASN A 456 -2.88 -26.36 -8.28
C ASN A 456 -2.16 -27.52 -7.57
N ARG A 457 -1.23 -27.20 -6.67
CA ARG A 457 -0.41 -28.20 -5.99
C ARG A 457 -1.00 -28.71 -4.69
N TYR A 458 -1.67 -27.85 -3.90
CA TYR A 458 -2.09 -28.21 -2.55
C TYR A 458 -3.60 -28.04 -2.30
N LYS A 459 -4.12 -28.94 -1.44
CA LYS A 459 -5.27 -28.67 -0.60
C LYS A 459 -4.76 -27.95 0.64
N VAL A 460 -5.35 -26.79 0.96
CA VAL A 460 -4.95 -25.93 2.07
C VAL A 460 -6.03 -25.97 3.15
N THR A 461 -5.64 -26.24 4.40
CA THR A 461 -6.56 -26.28 5.53
C THR A 461 -5.98 -25.54 6.73
N PHE A 462 -6.79 -25.08 7.65
CA PHE A 462 -6.29 -24.64 8.95
C PHE A 462 -5.96 -25.86 9.84
N PRO A 463 -4.95 -25.77 10.70
CA PRO A 463 -4.79 -26.75 11.77
C PRO A 463 -6.00 -26.76 12.68
N GLU A 464 -6.34 -27.91 13.23
CA GLU A 464 -7.51 -28.08 14.09
C GLU A 464 -7.49 -27.09 15.27
N GLY A 465 -8.61 -26.39 15.48
CA GLY A 465 -8.74 -25.35 16.52
C GLY A 465 -7.94 -24.06 16.32
N LYS A 466 -7.21 -23.89 15.20
CA LYS A 466 -6.37 -22.70 14.92
C LYS A 466 -6.92 -21.79 13.79
N GLU A 467 -8.22 -21.77 13.59
CA GLU A 467 -8.79 -20.84 12.60
C GLU A 467 -8.53 -19.38 13.00
N PRO A 468 -7.94 -18.57 12.11
CA PRO A 468 -7.58 -17.21 12.45
C PRO A 468 -8.80 -16.29 12.59
N ASN A 469 -8.64 -15.20 13.37
CA ASN A 469 -9.61 -14.13 13.38
C ASN A 469 -9.64 -13.46 11.99
N SER A 470 -10.86 -13.25 11.44
CA SER A 470 -11.06 -12.58 10.16
C SER A 470 -10.78 -11.07 10.19
N ALA A 471 -10.76 -10.45 11.39
CA ALA A 471 -10.52 -9.02 11.52
C ALA A 471 -9.05 -8.69 11.16
N PRO A 472 -8.82 -7.78 10.20
CA PRO A 472 -7.47 -7.43 9.82
C PRO A 472 -6.75 -6.66 10.92
N GLY A 473 -5.43 -6.82 11.01
CA GLY A 473 -4.55 -5.99 11.81
C GLY A 473 -4.56 -4.55 11.31
N ALA A 474 -4.59 -3.59 12.26
CA ALA A 474 -4.60 -2.17 11.94
C ALA A 474 -3.20 -1.63 11.62
N GLY A 475 -3.13 -0.62 10.75
CA GLY A 475 -1.90 0.07 10.36
C GLY A 475 -2.13 0.98 9.16
N ILE A 476 -1.05 1.45 8.55
CA ILE A 476 -1.10 2.11 7.23
C ILE A 476 -1.69 1.13 6.20
N LEU A 477 -1.25 -0.12 6.27
CA LEU A 477 -1.79 -1.24 5.52
C LEU A 477 -2.53 -2.17 6.47
N LEU A 478 -3.62 -2.76 5.99
CA LEU A 478 -4.26 -3.87 6.69
C LEU A 478 -3.47 -5.14 6.43
N SER A 479 -3.23 -5.91 7.48
CA SER A 479 -2.55 -7.20 7.41
C SER A 479 -3.47 -8.32 7.89
N PRO A 480 -3.34 -9.54 7.38
CA PRO A 480 -3.90 -10.70 8.07
C PRO A 480 -3.39 -10.78 9.51
N GLN A 481 -4.19 -11.28 10.44
CA GLN A 481 -3.68 -11.72 11.73
C GLN A 481 -2.74 -12.91 11.50
N PRO A 482 -1.71 -13.09 12.32
CA PRO A 482 -0.83 -14.25 12.19
C PRO A 482 -1.64 -15.55 12.22
N TYR A 483 -1.42 -16.41 11.25
CA TYR A 483 -2.04 -17.72 11.14
C TYR A 483 -1.10 -18.72 10.47
N THR A 484 -1.44 -19.97 10.59
CA THR A 484 -0.73 -21.07 9.97
C THR A 484 -1.70 -21.95 9.18
N VAL A 485 -1.17 -22.71 8.26
CA VAL A 485 -1.93 -23.64 7.42
C VAL A 485 -1.24 -24.99 7.35
N ASN A 486 -2.01 -26.02 7.07
CA ASN A 486 -1.54 -27.32 6.62
C ASN A 486 -1.63 -27.37 5.09
N LEU A 487 -0.58 -27.84 4.45
CA LEU A 487 -0.52 -28.08 3.01
C LEU A 487 -0.46 -29.58 2.77
N ARG A 488 -1.34 -30.09 1.92
CA ARG A 488 -1.34 -31.47 1.44
C ARG A 488 -1.37 -31.50 -0.08
N ALA A 489 -0.39 -32.15 -0.68
CA ALA A 489 -0.32 -32.30 -2.13
C ALA A 489 -1.58 -33.05 -2.64
N ARG A 490 -2.21 -32.54 -3.72
CA ARG A 490 -3.49 -33.02 -4.23
C ARG A 490 -3.42 -34.36 -4.95
N GLY A 491 -2.27 -34.70 -5.54
CA GLY A 491 -2.08 -35.96 -6.29
C GLY A 491 -1.76 -37.18 -5.44
N VAL A 492 -1.67 -37.05 -4.11
CA VAL A 492 -1.48 -38.17 -3.18
C VAL A 492 -2.86 -38.65 -2.79
N ASN A 493 -3.25 -39.84 -3.25
CA ASN A 493 -4.53 -40.47 -2.94
C ASN A 493 -4.82 -40.38 -1.43
N ASP A 494 -6.04 -39.98 -1.08
CA ASP A 494 -6.60 -40.15 0.25
C ASP A 494 -6.82 -41.67 0.44
N SER A 495 -5.78 -42.42 0.81
CA SER A 495 -5.85 -43.81 1.25
C SER A 495 -5.91 -43.86 2.77
#